data_8cd5cb8ab3e74a26c0b0faf58388a3b3
#
_entry.id   8cd5cb8ab3e74a26c0b0faf58388a3b3
#
_cell.length_a   1.000
_cell.length_b   1.000
_cell.length_c   1.000
_cell.angle_alpha   90.00
_cell.angle_beta   90.00
_cell.angle_gamma   90.00
#
_symmetry.space_group_name_H-M   'P 1'
#
loop_
_entity.id
_entity.type
_entity.pdbx_description
1 polymer ?
#
loop_
_entity_poly.entity_id
_entity_poly.type
_entity_poly.pdbx_seq_one_letter_code
_entity_poly.pdbx_strand_id
1 'polypeptide(L)'
;MRQKIELFTPKSIKNSAKTDDFRVFYAKNEDGIEVFLYGVVGDEYTQTDAGSIARILSADRNAPVTMRVNSFGGLAFDGLAIYNALADHRGPTVGVIESVAASAASLAVLGADRVQMQANAVYHIHEGLAGAVGHIADLQETIEWLKAFNAAAVATYAAKTGKSEEMLAAALLGTNGDGTRYTAAEALEMGFVDEVLPIGKKASKTAAKNDRSGELAARARLLRAKSG
;
A
#
# COMPACT_ATOMS: atom_id res chain seq x y z
N MET A 1 -10.31 -26.00 -18.12
CA MET A 1 -10.48 -24.82 -19.01
C MET A 1 -9.70 -23.66 -18.40
N ARG A 2 -8.56 -23.29 -19.00
CA ARG A 2 -7.80 -22.12 -18.54
C ARG A 2 -8.42 -20.86 -19.15
N GLN A 3 -9.04 -20.00 -18.34
CA GLN A 3 -9.42 -18.66 -18.79
C GLN A 3 -8.16 -17.83 -19.00
N LYS A 4 -7.94 -17.41 -20.27
CA LYS A 4 -6.98 -16.37 -20.61
C LYS A 4 -7.52 -15.05 -20.10
N ILE A 5 -6.86 -14.46 -19.11
CA ILE A 5 -7.09 -13.07 -18.75
C ILE A 5 -6.31 -12.23 -19.76
N GLU A 6 -7.00 -11.57 -20.69
CA GLU A 6 -6.39 -10.56 -21.54
C GLU A 6 -6.16 -9.27 -20.74
N LEU A 7 -4.89 -8.94 -20.52
CA LEU A 7 -4.48 -7.68 -19.91
C LEU A 7 -4.75 -6.53 -20.88
N PHE A 8 -5.64 -5.65 -20.49
CA PHE A 8 -5.96 -4.43 -21.22
C PHE A 8 -4.83 -3.42 -21.02
N THR A 9 -4.00 -3.17 -22.05
CA THR A 9 -3.00 -2.10 -22.05
C THR A 9 -3.63 -0.79 -22.49
N PRO A 10 -3.62 0.28 -21.68
CA PRO A 10 -4.11 1.59 -22.10
C PRO A 10 -3.19 2.21 -23.18
N LYS A 11 -3.76 2.50 -24.34
CA LYS A 11 -3.08 3.11 -25.50
C LYS A 11 -2.85 4.62 -25.41
N SER A 12 -2.78 5.23 -24.23
CA SER A 12 -2.68 6.69 -24.13
C SER A 12 -1.80 7.21 -23.00
N ILE A 13 -0.50 6.91 -23.05
CA ILE A 13 0.49 7.80 -22.45
C ILE A 13 1.61 7.98 -23.49
N LYS A 14 1.33 8.83 -24.48
CA LYS A 14 2.37 9.43 -25.32
C LYS A 14 2.58 10.85 -24.80
N ASN A 15 3.64 11.08 -24.01
CA ASN A 15 4.55 12.20 -24.20
C ASN A 15 5.62 12.28 -23.11
N SER A 16 6.86 12.38 -23.60
CA SER A 16 8.10 12.77 -22.98
C SER A 16 8.81 11.76 -22.07
N ALA A 17 9.46 10.79 -22.69
CA ALA A 17 10.89 10.48 -22.46
C ALA A 17 11.31 9.48 -23.52
N LYS A 18 12.38 9.78 -24.23
CA LYS A 18 13.07 8.83 -25.12
C LYS A 18 13.75 7.78 -24.25
N THR A 19 13.08 6.68 -24.00
CA THR A 19 13.67 5.37 -23.71
C THR A 19 12.64 4.31 -24.06
N ASP A 20 13.04 3.30 -24.82
CA ASP A 20 12.24 2.14 -25.23
C ASP A 20 11.95 1.16 -24.08
N ASP A 21 11.53 1.66 -22.93
CA ASP A 21 11.18 0.83 -21.78
C ASP A 21 9.77 1.14 -21.29
N PHE A 22 8.81 0.30 -21.70
CA PHE A 22 7.39 0.37 -21.38
C PHE A 22 7.06 0.00 -19.91
N ARG A 23 7.99 0.17 -18.95
CA ARG A 23 7.96 -0.45 -17.64
C ARG A 23 8.10 0.51 -16.46
N VAL A 24 7.74 1.77 -16.58
CA VAL A 24 7.90 2.68 -15.45
C VAL A 24 6.53 3.10 -14.91
N PHE A 25 6.11 2.44 -13.83
CA PHE A 25 4.92 2.81 -13.06
C PHE A 25 5.27 3.81 -11.93
N TYR A 26 6.15 4.77 -12.20
CA TYR A 26 6.36 5.90 -11.31
C TYR A 26 6.54 7.19 -12.11
N ALA A 27 6.19 8.32 -11.50
CA ALA A 27 6.47 9.64 -12.04
C ALA A 27 7.21 10.47 -10.98
N LYS A 28 8.27 11.17 -11.39
CA LYS A 28 8.92 12.19 -10.55
C LYS A 28 8.64 13.55 -11.14
N ASN A 29 8.10 14.46 -10.34
CA ASN A 29 7.79 15.84 -10.71
C ASN A 29 8.22 16.79 -9.59
N GLU A 30 7.90 18.08 -9.70
CA GLU A 30 8.22 19.09 -8.69
C GLU A 30 7.51 18.85 -7.34
N ASP A 31 6.40 18.10 -7.33
CA ASP A 31 5.61 17.79 -6.14
C ASP A 31 6.10 16.52 -5.42
N GLY A 32 7.01 15.73 -6.01
CA GLY A 32 7.58 14.51 -5.43
C GLY A 32 7.60 13.30 -6.34
N ILE A 33 7.55 12.12 -5.74
CA ILE A 33 7.54 10.81 -6.40
C ILE A 33 6.13 10.24 -6.32
N GLU A 34 5.55 9.88 -7.46
CA GLU A 34 4.29 9.15 -7.55
C GLU A 34 4.58 7.71 -7.99
N VAL A 35 4.19 6.74 -7.16
CA VAL A 35 4.38 5.31 -7.39
C VAL A 35 3.02 4.66 -7.62
N PHE A 36 2.90 3.80 -8.62
CA PHE A 36 1.65 3.09 -8.93
C PHE A 36 1.80 1.60 -8.61
N LEU A 37 1.15 1.16 -7.54
CA LEU A 37 1.02 -0.25 -7.19
C LEU A 37 -0.26 -0.81 -7.84
N TYR A 38 -0.21 -1.03 -9.16
CA TYR A 38 -1.32 -1.49 -9.97
C TYR A 38 -1.06 -2.91 -10.48
N GLY A 39 -2.10 -3.75 -10.47
CA GLY A 39 -1.99 -5.14 -10.93
C GLY A 39 -1.50 -6.08 -9.84
N VAL A 40 -0.52 -6.94 -10.14
CA VAL A 40 -0.03 -7.99 -9.23
C VAL A 40 1.17 -7.48 -8.45
N VAL A 41 1.12 -7.57 -7.13
CA VAL A 41 2.29 -7.28 -6.26
C VAL A 41 3.35 -8.36 -6.47
N GLY A 42 4.61 -7.94 -6.69
CA GLY A 42 5.72 -8.86 -6.96
C GLY A 42 5.93 -9.17 -8.44
N ASP A 43 5.27 -8.45 -9.34
CA ASP A 43 5.49 -8.58 -10.78
C ASP A 43 6.66 -7.69 -11.23
N GLU A 44 7.78 -8.33 -11.61
CA GLU A 44 8.97 -7.65 -12.12
C GLU A 44 8.73 -6.94 -13.45
N TYR A 45 7.81 -7.42 -14.29
CA TYR A 45 7.50 -6.81 -15.59
C TYR A 45 6.80 -5.46 -15.44
N THR A 46 5.95 -5.31 -14.42
CA THR A 46 5.27 -4.06 -14.10
C THR A 46 5.97 -3.25 -13.02
N GLN A 47 7.14 -3.73 -12.53
CA GLN A 47 7.92 -3.11 -11.46
C GLN A 47 7.13 -2.88 -10.15
N THR A 48 6.17 -3.74 -9.90
CA THR A 48 5.41 -3.79 -8.65
C THR A 48 6.01 -4.77 -7.63
N ASP A 49 7.21 -5.28 -7.93
CA ASP A 49 8.04 -6.05 -7.00
C ASP A 49 8.71 -5.13 -5.96
N ALA A 50 9.00 -5.69 -4.81
CA ALA A 50 9.60 -4.95 -3.69
C ALA A 50 10.95 -4.31 -4.05
N GLY A 51 11.77 -4.97 -4.86
CA GLY A 51 13.09 -4.47 -5.28
C GLY A 51 12.97 -3.23 -6.16
N SER A 52 12.02 -3.20 -7.08
CA SER A 52 11.74 -2.05 -7.95
C SER A 52 11.21 -0.85 -7.14
N ILE A 53 10.22 -1.08 -6.27
CA ILE A 53 9.68 -0.04 -5.38
C ILE A 53 10.78 0.53 -4.47
N ALA A 54 11.60 -0.32 -3.83
CA ALA A 54 12.69 0.13 -2.98
C ALA A 54 13.73 0.97 -3.73
N ARG A 55 14.05 0.63 -4.98
CA ARG A 55 14.95 1.45 -5.84
C ARG A 55 14.36 2.82 -6.14
N ILE A 56 13.06 2.90 -6.45
CA ILE A 56 12.36 4.16 -6.70
C ILE A 56 12.42 5.05 -5.45
N LEU A 57 12.08 4.52 -4.28
CA LEU A 57 12.09 5.24 -3.02
C LEU A 57 13.49 5.69 -2.60
N SER A 58 14.53 4.88 -2.89
CA SER A 58 15.92 5.21 -2.55
C SER A 58 16.57 6.22 -3.47
N ALA A 59 16.00 6.50 -4.65
CA ALA A 59 16.52 7.52 -5.57
C ALA A 59 16.47 8.94 -4.98
N ASP A 60 15.52 9.22 -4.11
CA ASP A 60 15.46 10.46 -3.32
C ASP A 60 14.70 10.20 -2.01
N ARG A 61 15.43 9.83 -0.97
CA ARG A 61 14.86 9.42 0.32
C ARG A 61 14.12 10.53 1.08
N ASN A 62 14.24 11.77 0.66
CA ASN A 62 13.59 12.90 1.31
C ASN A 62 12.43 13.50 0.51
N ALA A 63 12.24 13.07 -0.72
CA ALA A 63 11.13 13.55 -1.54
C ALA A 63 9.78 13.11 -0.96
N PRO A 64 8.72 13.93 -1.07
CA PRO A 64 7.37 13.45 -0.82
C PRO A 64 7.02 12.28 -1.75
N VAL A 65 6.33 11.26 -1.22
CA VAL A 65 5.91 10.09 -2.01
C VAL A 65 4.39 9.93 -1.96
N THR A 66 3.77 9.72 -3.11
CA THR A 66 2.38 9.27 -3.20
C THR A 66 2.34 7.90 -3.84
N MET A 67 1.93 6.87 -3.09
CA MET A 67 1.67 5.53 -3.63
C MET A 67 0.19 5.37 -3.96
N ARG A 68 -0.13 5.22 -5.25
CA ARG A 68 -1.49 4.91 -5.71
C ARG A 68 -1.68 3.41 -5.83
N VAL A 69 -2.76 2.91 -5.26
CA VAL A 69 -3.01 1.47 -5.15
C VAL A 69 -4.30 1.08 -5.86
N ASN A 70 -4.17 0.12 -6.77
CA ASN A 70 -5.26 -0.59 -7.42
C ASN A 70 -4.81 -2.03 -7.71
N SER A 71 -4.85 -2.89 -6.68
CA SER A 71 -4.25 -4.22 -6.72
C SER A 71 -5.03 -5.22 -5.87
N PHE A 72 -5.22 -6.40 -6.42
CA PHE A 72 -5.76 -7.56 -5.69
C PHE A 72 -4.69 -8.30 -4.87
N GLY A 73 -3.45 -7.81 -4.85
CA GLY A 73 -2.34 -8.43 -4.14
C GLY A 73 -1.43 -9.23 -5.05
N GLY A 74 -0.73 -10.20 -4.50
CA GLY A 74 0.27 -11.01 -5.20
C GLY A 74 1.23 -11.68 -4.22
N LEU A 75 2.54 -11.52 -4.41
CA LEU A 75 3.54 -12.13 -3.54
C LEU A 75 3.49 -11.51 -2.14
N ALA A 76 3.21 -12.36 -1.17
CA ALA A 76 2.94 -11.99 0.22
C ALA A 76 4.10 -11.23 0.87
N PHE A 77 5.33 -11.73 0.71
CA PHE A 77 6.53 -11.11 1.28
C PHE A 77 6.95 -9.82 0.57
N ASP A 78 6.62 -9.66 -0.73
CA ASP A 78 6.78 -8.37 -1.42
C ASP A 78 5.88 -7.30 -0.81
N GLY A 79 4.64 -7.65 -0.42
CA GLY A 79 3.75 -6.73 0.29
C GLY A 79 4.36 -6.21 1.60
N LEU A 80 4.92 -7.10 2.42
CA LEU A 80 5.63 -6.71 3.65
C LEU A 80 6.91 -5.92 3.39
N ALA A 81 7.66 -6.28 2.36
CA ALA A 81 8.88 -5.56 2.01
C ALA A 81 8.59 -4.14 1.49
N ILE A 82 7.52 -3.95 0.72
CA ILE A 82 7.06 -2.63 0.28
C ILE A 82 6.57 -1.81 1.47
N TYR A 83 5.81 -2.41 2.40
CA TYR A 83 5.44 -1.77 3.67
C TYR A 83 6.66 -1.19 4.37
N ASN A 84 7.68 -2.02 4.61
CA ASN A 84 8.90 -1.62 5.30
C ASN A 84 9.68 -0.52 4.52
N ALA A 85 9.72 -0.60 3.19
CA ALA A 85 10.40 0.39 2.37
C ALA A 85 9.73 1.77 2.43
N LEU A 86 8.39 1.81 2.49
CA LEU A 86 7.63 3.05 2.69
C LEU A 86 7.81 3.59 4.12
N ALA A 87 7.72 2.73 5.13
CA ALA A 87 7.87 3.12 6.53
C ALA A 87 9.28 3.64 6.86
N ASP A 88 10.33 3.15 6.17
CA ASP A 88 11.72 3.63 6.31
C ASP A 88 12.02 4.89 5.45
N HIS A 89 11.08 5.34 4.63
CA HIS A 89 11.28 6.52 3.81
C HIS A 89 11.27 7.79 4.67
N ARG A 90 12.22 8.72 4.42
CA ARG A 90 12.40 9.91 5.27
C ARG A 90 11.49 11.07 4.93
N GLY A 91 11.10 11.18 3.65
CA GLY A 91 10.13 12.17 3.20
C GLY A 91 8.70 11.77 3.58
N PRO A 92 7.75 12.69 3.56
CA PRO A 92 6.35 12.36 3.84
C PRO A 92 5.78 11.41 2.79
N THR A 93 5.02 10.39 3.25
CA THR A 93 4.44 9.36 2.39
C THR A 93 2.92 9.32 2.50
N VAL A 94 2.22 9.20 1.37
CA VAL A 94 0.77 9.07 1.29
C VAL A 94 0.42 7.86 0.43
N GLY A 95 -0.35 6.91 0.99
CA GLY A 95 -0.97 5.83 0.25
C GLY A 95 -2.38 6.25 -0.18
N VAL A 96 -2.75 6.05 -1.45
CA VAL A 96 -4.08 6.36 -1.98
C VAL A 96 -4.70 5.12 -2.58
N ILE A 97 -5.71 4.56 -1.92
CA ILE A 97 -6.45 3.40 -2.44
C ILE A 97 -7.52 3.90 -3.40
N GLU A 98 -7.34 3.61 -4.70
CA GLU A 98 -8.20 4.17 -5.74
C GLU A 98 -9.40 3.29 -6.10
N SER A 99 -9.24 1.97 -6.05
CA SER A 99 -10.30 1.01 -6.34
C SER A 99 -10.28 -0.17 -5.37
N VAL A 100 -9.15 -0.86 -5.29
CA VAL A 100 -8.98 -2.01 -4.41
C VAL A 100 -7.55 -2.05 -3.85
N ALA A 101 -7.44 -2.38 -2.56
CA ALA A 101 -6.22 -2.81 -1.93
C ALA A 101 -6.51 -4.14 -1.22
N ALA A 102 -6.07 -5.25 -1.80
CA ALA A 102 -6.35 -6.58 -1.27
C ALA A 102 -5.06 -7.37 -1.01
N SER A 103 -5.09 -8.28 -0.02
CA SER A 103 -3.99 -9.22 0.23
C SER A 103 -2.66 -8.48 0.43
N ALA A 104 -1.59 -8.86 -0.29
CA ALA A 104 -0.28 -8.20 -0.22
C ALA A 104 -0.33 -6.68 -0.42
N ALA A 105 -1.23 -6.17 -1.27
CA ALA A 105 -1.38 -4.73 -1.49
C ALA A 105 -2.01 -4.01 -0.29
N SER A 106 -2.86 -4.68 0.48
CA SER A 106 -3.44 -4.12 1.72
C SER A 106 -2.38 -3.94 2.81
N LEU A 107 -1.37 -4.80 2.87
CA LEU A 107 -0.20 -4.63 3.73
C LEU A 107 0.71 -3.51 3.22
N ALA A 108 1.07 -3.56 1.94
CA ALA A 108 2.02 -2.63 1.34
C ALA A 108 1.66 -1.16 1.57
N VAL A 109 0.40 -0.79 1.37
CA VAL A 109 -0.06 0.61 1.50
C VAL A 109 0.02 1.15 2.92
N LEU A 110 -0.03 0.29 3.94
CA LEU A 110 0.01 0.70 5.35
C LEU A 110 1.38 1.21 5.81
N GLY A 111 2.43 1.01 5.02
CA GLY A 111 3.75 1.60 5.29
C GLY A 111 3.79 3.12 5.06
N ALA A 112 2.78 3.71 4.44
CA ALA A 112 2.68 5.15 4.28
C ALA A 112 2.29 5.85 5.60
N ASP A 113 2.81 7.09 5.81
CA ASP A 113 2.47 7.90 6.99
C ASP A 113 0.96 8.19 7.07
N ARG A 114 0.31 8.35 5.91
CA ARG A 114 -1.13 8.57 5.79
C ARG A 114 -1.71 7.71 4.69
N VAL A 115 -2.82 7.04 4.98
CA VAL A 115 -3.55 6.23 4.01
C VAL A 115 -4.91 6.86 3.72
N GLN A 116 -5.16 7.17 2.46
CA GLN A 116 -6.42 7.70 1.94
C GLN A 116 -7.11 6.64 1.09
N MET A 117 -8.43 6.61 1.09
CA MET A 117 -9.20 5.64 0.33
C MET A 117 -10.38 6.32 -0.37
N GLN A 118 -10.59 6.05 -1.65
CA GLN A 118 -11.78 6.50 -2.36
C GLN A 118 -13.04 5.89 -1.74
N ALA A 119 -14.11 6.67 -1.61
CA ALA A 119 -15.34 6.22 -0.94
C ALA A 119 -16.02 5.00 -1.61
N ASN A 120 -15.69 4.72 -2.87
CA ASN A 120 -16.15 3.55 -3.63
C ASN A 120 -15.09 2.45 -3.78
N ALA A 121 -13.97 2.55 -3.06
CA ALA A 121 -12.94 1.52 -3.07
C ALA A 121 -13.24 0.42 -2.04
N VAL A 122 -12.53 -0.70 -2.17
CA VAL A 122 -12.61 -1.87 -1.28
C VAL A 122 -11.25 -2.16 -0.68
N TYR A 123 -11.22 -2.40 0.63
CA TYR A 123 -10.06 -2.91 1.35
C TYR A 123 -10.30 -4.35 1.75
N HIS A 124 -9.35 -5.28 1.50
CA HIS A 124 -9.55 -6.70 1.77
C HIS A 124 -8.31 -7.32 2.39
N ILE A 125 -8.51 -7.98 3.52
CA ILE A 125 -7.48 -8.75 4.21
C ILE A 125 -7.87 -10.21 4.27
N HIS A 126 -6.90 -11.11 4.13
CA HIS A 126 -7.09 -12.56 4.29
C HIS A 126 -5.76 -13.21 4.66
N GLU A 127 -5.81 -14.45 5.14
CA GLU A 127 -4.62 -15.26 5.42
C GLU A 127 -3.79 -15.50 4.15
N GLY A 128 -2.50 -15.76 4.34
CA GLY A 128 -1.61 -16.16 3.26
C GLY A 128 -2.10 -17.42 2.55
N LEU A 129 -1.92 -17.47 1.24
CA LEU A 129 -2.23 -18.64 0.42
C LEU A 129 -0.93 -19.20 -0.16
N ALA A 130 -0.79 -20.53 -0.11
CA ALA A 130 0.32 -21.22 -0.75
C ALA A 130 -0.17 -22.50 -1.43
N GLY A 131 0.51 -22.86 -2.52
CA GLY A 131 0.40 -24.19 -3.13
C GLY A 131 1.70 -24.93 -2.95
N ALA A 132 1.66 -26.17 -2.49
CA ALA A 132 2.84 -27.01 -2.35
C ALA A 132 2.58 -28.43 -2.88
N VAL A 133 3.60 -29.00 -3.49
CA VAL A 133 3.63 -30.40 -3.92
C VAL A 133 4.94 -31.00 -3.46
N GLY A 134 4.87 -32.07 -2.68
CA GLY A 134 6.06 -32.70 -2.13
C GLY A 134 5.73 -33.81 -1.14
N HIS A 135 6.71 -34.23 -0.37
CA HIS A 135 6.54 -35.15 0.75
C HIS A 135 5.94 -34.45 1.96
N ILE A 136 5.60 -35.20 3.00
CA ILE A 136 5.01 -34.66 4.25
C ILE A 136 5.87 -33.52 4.81
N ALA A 137 7.18 -33.66 4.81
CA ALA A 137 8.09 -32.64 5.33
C ALA A 137 7.98 -31.30 4.54
N ASP A 138 7.90 -31.37 3.21
CA ASP A 138 7.77 -30.19 2.34
C ASP A 138 6.44 -29.44 2.58
N LEU A 139 5.37 -30.21 2.78
CA LEU A 139 4.05 -29.65 3.11
C LEU A 139 4.04 -29.02 4.51
N GLN A 140 4.70 -29.67 5.48
CA GLN A 140 4.84 -29.13 6.84
C GLN A 140 5.64 -27.82 6.83
N GLU A 141 6.74 -27.75 6.09
CA GLU A 141 7.54 -26.51 5.95
C GLU A 141 6.69 -25.38 5.35
N THR A 142 5.88 -25.67 4.32
CA THR A 142 4.96 -24.68 3.73
C THR A 142 3.95 -24.16 4.76
N ILE A 143 3.41 -25.03 5.60
CA ILE A 143 2.50 -24.65 6.68
C ILE A 143 3.20 -23.70 7.68
N GLU A 144 4.45 -23.98 8.06
CA GLU A 144 5.18 -23.11 8.98
C GLU A 144 5.47 -21.73 8.37
N TRP A 145 5.79 -21.66 7.07
CA TRP A 145 5.91 -20.37 6.36
C TRP A 145 4.59 -19.57 6.34
N LEU A 146 3.45 -20.24 6.10
CA LEU A 146 2.13 -19.58 6.15
C LEU A 146 1.80 -19.06 7.56
N LYS A 147 2.08 -19.83 8.61
CA LYS A 147 1.89 -19.38 9.99
C LYS A 147 2.76 -18.16 10.31
N ALA A 148 4.03 -18.19 9.92
CA ALA A 148 4.94 -17.07 10.14
C ALA A 148 4.49 -15.80 9.39
N PHE A 149 4.05 -15.96 8.14
CA PHE A 149 3.50 -14.84 7.38
C PHE A 149 2.22 -14.29 8.01
N ASN A 150 1.27 -15.14 8.40
CA ASN A 150 0.01 -14.71 9.02
C ASN A 150 0.27 -13.95 10.32
N ALA A 151 1.21 -14.41 11.16
CA ALA A 151 1.62 -13.70 12.36
C ALA A 151 2.22 -12.32 12.05
N ALA A 152 3.09 -12.21 11.05
CA ALA A 152 3.66 -10.94 10.61
C ALA A 152 2.60 -9.98 10.05
N ALA A 153 1.63 -10.50 9.28
CA ALA A 153 0.52 -9.72 8.75
C ALA A 153 -0.38 -9.18 9.88
N VAL A 154 -0.75 -10.03 10.84
CA VAL A 154 -1.53 -9.62 12.02
C VAL A 154 -0.82 -8.52 12.79
N ALA A 155 0.48 -8.69 13.09
CA ALA A 155 1.27 -7.68 13.79
C ALA A 155 1.32 -6.35 13.02
N THR A 156 1.45 -6.39 11.69
CA THR A 156 1.44 -5.19 10.83
C THR A 156 0.10 -4.46 10.90
N TYR A 157 -1.02 -5.20 10.79
CA TYR A 157 -2.34 -4.61 10.91
C TYR A 157 -2.61 -4.08 12.33
N ALA A 158 -2.17 -4.78 13.37
CA ALA A 158 -2.30 -4.34 14.76
C ALA A 158 -1.54 -3.03 15.01
N ALA A 159 -0.32 -2.91 14.51
CA ALA A 159 0.47 -1.69 14.61
C ALA A 159 -0.22 -0.47 13.97
N LYS A 160 -0.90 -0.65 12.83
CA LYS A 160 -1.63 0.44 12.16
C LYS A 160 -2.94 0.78 12.84
N THR A 161 -3.72 -0.23 13.24
CA THR A 161 -5.11 -0.06 13.67
C THR A 161 -5.28 0.11 15.18
N GLY A 162 -4.31 -0.33 15.99
CA GLY A 162 -4.42 -0.44 17.44
C GLY A 162 -5.43 -1.50 17.92
N LYS A 163 -5.94 -2.35 17.02
CA LYS A 163 -6.85 -3.46 17.37
C LYS A 163 -6.06 -4.65 17.90
N SER A 164 -6.74 -5.55 18.63
CA SER A 164 -6.08 -6.75 19.16
C SER A 164 -5.70 -7.74 18.04
N GLU A 165 -4.63 -8.49 18.26
CA GLU A 165 -4.18 -9.50 17.32
C GLU A 165 -5.23 -10.60 17.12
N GLU A 166 -5.98 -10.98 18.16
CA GLU A 166 -7.05 -11.98 18.06
C GLU A 166 -8.18 -11.51 17.13
N MET A 167 -8.58 -10.23 17.23
CA MET A 167 -9.59 -9.66 16.36
C MET A 167 -9.12 -9.64 14.91
N LEU A 168 -7.86 -9.28 14.67
CA LEU A 168 -7.28 -9.22 13.34
C LEU A 168 -7.04 -10.60 12.74
N ALA A 169 -6.60 -11.57 13.53
CA ALA A 169 -6.49 -12.97 13.11
C ALA A 169 -7.85 -13.54 12.68
N ALA A 170 -8.90 -13.28 13.48
CA ALA A 170 -10.26 -13.66 13.11
C ALA A 170 -10.74 -12.97 11.82
N ALA A 171 -10.37 -11.70 11.62
CA ALA A 171 -10.70 -10.97 10.40
C ALA A 171 -9.94 -11.48 9.16
N LEU A 172 -8.67 -11.91 9.33
CA LEU A 172 -7.90 -12.56 8.26
C LEU A 172 -8.51 -13.90 7.86
N LEU A 173 -8.97 -14.69 8.82
CA LEU A 173 -9.65 -15.95 8.54
C LEU A 173 -11.00 -15.72 7.85
N GLY A 174 -11.76 -14.72 8.32
CA GLY A 174 -13.10 -14.46 7.83
C GLY A 174 -14.09 -15.58 8.15
N THR A 175 -15.31 -15.45 7.66
CA THR A 175 -16.38 -16.44 7.96
C THR A 175 -16.17 -17.77 7.23
N ASN A 176 -15.62 -17.72 6.01
CA ASN A 176 -15.46 -18.90 5.14
C ASN A 176 -13.99 -19.19 4.80
N GLY A 177 -13.04 -18.63 5.53
CA GLY A 177 -11.62 -18.74 5.20
C GLY A 177 -11.16 -17.84 4.05
N ASP A 178 -12.00 -16.92 3.60
CA ASP A 178 -11.71 -15.99 2.48
C ASP A 178 -11.41 -14.55 2.92
N GLY A 179 -11.23 -14.35 4.23
CA GLY A 179 -10.89 -13.06 4.81
C GLY A 179 -12.09 -12.11 4.97
N THR A 180 -11.78 -10.85 5.22
CA THR A 180 -12.79 -9.80 5.43
C THR A 180 -12.58 -8.64 4.45
N ARG A 181 -13.68 -8.24 3.81
CA ARG A 181 -13.75 -7.08 2.92
C ARG A 181 -14.37 -5.91 3.67
N TYR A 182 -13.76 -4.75 3.52
CA TYR A 182 -14.20 -3.51 4.15
C TYR A 182 -14.55 -2.48 3.07
N THR A 183 -15.68 -1.83 3.24
CA THR A 183 -15.98 -0.56 2.57
C THR A 183 -15.05 0.53 3.09
N ALA A 184 -14.97 1.67 2.40
CA ALA A 184 -14.12 2.77 2.86
C ALA A 184 -14.50 3.29 4.27
N ALA A 185 -15.79 3.30 4.60
CA ALA A 185 -16.26 3.70 5.92
C ALA A 185 -15.83 2.71 7.01
N GLU A 186 -15.98 1.41 6.77
CA GLU A 186 -15.55 0.35 7.70
C GLU A 186 -14.01 0.31 7.85
N ALA A 187 -13.26 0.54 6.75
CA ALA A 187 -11.80 0.62 6.80
C ALA A 187 -11.32 1.80 7.64
N LEU A 188 -12.03 2.94 7.59
CA LEU A 188 -11.77 4.10 8.45
C LEU A 188 -12.09 3.78 9.92
N GLU A 189 -13.22 3.17 10.21
CA GLU A 189 -13.62 2.77 11.56
C GLU A 189 -12.65 1.75 12.18
N MET A 190 -12.18 0.81 11.37
CA MET A 190 -11.15 -0.15 11.76
C MET A 190 -9.77 0.48 11.98
N GLY A 191 -9.50 1.65 11.40
CA GLY A 191 -8.22 2.32 11.48
C GLY A 191 -7.20 1.88 10.42
N PHE A 192 -7.62 1.15 9.40
CA PHE A 192 -6.75 0.81 8.24
C PHE A 192 -6.43 2.04 7.40
N VAL A 193 -7.38 2.97 7.29
CA VAL A 193 -7.21 4.21 6.54
C VAL A 193 -7.45 5.42 7.44
N ASP A 194 -6.82 6.54 7.10
CA ASP A 194 -6.86 7.78 7.88
C ASP A 194 -7.88 8.78 7.32
N GLU A 195 -8.31 8.59 6.06
CA GLU A 195 -9.25 9.50 5.38
C GLU A 195 -10.02 8.79 4.26
N VAL A 196 -11.30 9.11 4.13
CA VAL A 196 -12.13 8.71 2.99
C VAL A 196 -12.31 9.88 2.03
N LEU A 197 -11.88 9.69 0.78
CA LEU A 197 -11.99 10.68 -0.28
C LEU A 197 -13.36 10.61 -0.96
N PRO A 198 -14.02 11.76 -1.20
CA PRO A 198 -15.36 11.77 -1.80
C PRO A 198 -15.33 11.36 -3.28
N ILE A 199 -16.40 10.67 -3.74
CA ILE A 199 -16.56 10.28 -5.14
C ILE A 199 -16.67 11.54 -6.02
N GLY A 200 -15.90 11.56 -7.11
CA GLY A 200 -16.07 12.55 -8.19
C GLY A 200 -15.64 13.98 -7.90
N LYS A 201 -15.04 14.27 -6.74
CA LYS A 201 -14.43 15.58 -6.49
C LYS A 201 -12.93 15.52 -6.76
N LYS A 202 -12.43 16.40 -7.63
CA LYS A 202 -10.98 16.67 -7.70
C LYS A 202 -10.52 17.04 -6.30
N ALA A 203 -9.47 16.38 -5.78
CA ALA A 203 -8.84 16.78 -4.53
C ALA A 203 -8.57 18.29 -4.61
N SER A 204 -9.12 19.04 -3.68
CA SER A 204 -8.92 20.49 -3.65
C SER A 204 -7.44 20.74 -3.37
N LYS A 205 -6.74 21.39 -4.28
CA LYS A 205 -5.35 21.85 -4.07
C LYS A 205 -5.19 22.77 -2.84
N THR A 206 -6.31 23.13 -2.22
CA THR A 206 -6.38 24.01 -1.04
C THR A 206 -6.06 23.26 0.28
N ALA A 207 -6.29 21.93 0.37
CA ALA A 207 -6.04 21.18 1.60
C ALA A 207 -4.52 21.09 1.91
N ALA A 208 -3.68 20.91 0.90
CA ALA A 208 -2.22 20.87 1.06
C ALA A 208 -1.59 22.22 1.48
N LYS A 209 -2.26 23.33 1.17
CA LYS A 209 -1.78 24.68 1.56
C LYS A 209 -2.13 25.03 3.02
N ASN A 210 -3.26 24.58 3.53
CA ASN A 210 -3.69 24.89 4.90
C ASN A 210 -2.93 24.08 5.96
N ASP A 211 -2.48 22.86 5.61
CA ASP A 211 -1.71 22.03 6.53
C ASP A 211 -0.29 22.59 6.73
N ARG A 212 0.35 23.08 5.65
CA ARG A 212 1.67 23.72 5.74
C ARG A 212 1.67 25.00 6.60
N SER A 213 0.57 25.75 6.64
CA SER A 213 0.50 26.97 7.47
C SER A 213 0.37 26.66 8.95
N GLY A 214 -0.32 25.57 9.31
CA GLY A 214 -0.45 25.07 10.69
C GLY A 214 0.88 24.53 11.22
N GLU A 215 1.61 23.76 10.42
CA GLU A 215 2.88 23.16 10.79
C GLU A 215 4.00 24.21 10.90
N LEU A 216 4.06 25.19 10.00
CA LEU A 216 4.97 26.35 10.10
C LEU A 216 4.70 27.20 11.32
N ALA A 217 3.43 27.42 11.69
CA ALA A 217 3.06 28.16 12.90
C ALA A 217 3.42 27.41 14.18
N ALA A 218 3.25 26.08 14.21
CA ALA A 218 3.66 25.24 15.33
C ALA A 218 5.19 25.21 15.51
N ARG A 219 5.92 25.09 14.42
CA ARG A 219 7.40 25.11 14.41
C ARG A 219 7.98 26.48 14.83
N ALA A 220 7.35 27.57 14.42
CA ALA A 220 7.72 28.92 14.83
C ALA A 220 7.48 29.16 16.34
N ARG A 221 6.41 28.59 16.91
CA ARG A 221 6.14 28.64 18.36
C ARG A 221 7.16 27.85 19.17
N LEU A 222 7.58 26.66 18.69
CA LEU A 222 8.62 25.85 19.34
C LEU A 222 10.00 26.52 19.33
N LEU A 223 10.35 27.22 18.25
CA LEU A 223 11.63 27.96 18.15
C LEU A 223 11.66 29.18 19.08
N ARG A 224 10.53 29.86 19.25
CA ARG A 224 10.43 31.01 20.21
C ARG A 224 10.47 30.58 21.68
N ALA A 225 10.00 29.38 22.00
CA ALA A 225 10.03 28.82 23.35
C ALA A 225 11.42 28.31 23.79
N LYS A 226 12.35 28.12 22.84
CA LYS A 226 13.73 27.68 23.12
C LYS A 226 14.74 28.81 23.14
N SER A 227 14.33 30.06 22.88
CA SER A 227 15.18 31.26 22.85
C SER A 227 14.83 32.27 23.95
N GLY A 228 14.04 31.92 24.93
CA GLY A 228 13.77 32.58 26.19
C GLY A 228 14.09 31.65 27.36
#